data_2a5982840459f00ed0be600d85242930
#
_entry.id   2a5982840459f00ed0be600d85242930
#
_cell.length_a   1.000
_cell.length_b   1.000
_cell.length_c   1.000
_cell.angle_alpha   90.00
_cell.angle_beta   90.00
_cell.angle_gamma   90.00
#
_symmetry.space_group_name_H-M   'P 1'
#
loop_
_entity.id
_entity.type
_entity.pdbx_description
1 polymer ?
#
loop_
_entity_poly.entity_id
_entity_poly.type
_entity_poly.pdbx_seq_one_letter_code
_entity_poly.pdbx_strand_id
1 'polypeptide(L)'
;MSLAQLRRTGVASAVVSTLGIAMVNTTGIAHSEPPSLTRLGTVGAASASGQAESATDGLSDPALVAQLDNDGAAMRLRVQADRADRDEALAQLSILLVQRRNAAERTARDQDDALRWVRPIEARLTQRFGGANGHPGIDLGAALGTRIAAAHGGTIIYAGWESGYGNFVQIMHENKIVTCYGHLSRIDVRVGQVVATGQQIGLEGSTGYSTGPHLHFEVRLNGQDGMKIDPLAWLAEHGVTY
;
A
#
# COMPACT_ATOMS: atom_id res chain seq x y z
N MET A 1 -31.32 24.73 -0.93
CA MET A 1 -29.96 24.72 -0.34
C MET A 1 -29.07 24.00 -1.32
N SER A 2 -28.04 24.68 -1.85
CA SER A 2 -27.17 24.17 -2.91
C SER A 2 -26.19 23.14 -2.35
N LEU A 3 -26.00 22.00 -3.07
CA LEU A 3 -25.04 20.91 -2.79
C LEU A 3 -23.57 21.38 -2.61
N ALA A 4 -23.27 22.62 -2.91
CA ALA A 4 -21.94 23.21 -2.79
C ALA A 4 -21.50 23.52 -1.34
N GLN A 5 -22.38 23.46 -0.36
CA GLN A 5 -22.05 23.81 1.03
C GLN A 5 -21.66 22.62 1.93
N LEU A 6 -21.82 21.37 1.46
CA LEU A 6 -21.42 20.18 2.23
C LEU A 6 -19.93 19.82 2.14
N ARG A 7 -19.13 20.60 1.39
CA ARG A 7 -17.71 20.29 1.13
C ARG A 7 -16.71 20.72 2.22
N ARG A 8 -17.11 21.19 3.40
CA ARG A 8 -16.18 21.80 4.37
C ARG A 8 -16.15 21.23 5.79
N THR A 9 -16.64 20.05 6.05
CA THR A 9 -16.41 19.40 7.35
C THR A 9 -15.99 17.94 7.20
N GLY A 10 -14.96 17.70 6.39
CA GLY A 10 -14.22 16.45 6.41
C GLY A 10 -13.26 16.46 7.58
N VAL A 11 -13.69 16.06 8.77
CA VAL A 11 -12.78 15.68 9.85
C VAL A 11 -12.16 14.35 9.45
N ALA A 12 -10.96 14.42 8.88
CA ALA A 12 -10.11 13.25 8.74
C ALA A 12 -9.78 12.74 10.14
N SER A 13 -10.51 11.74 10.61
CA SER A 13 -10.13 10.94 11.77
C SER A 13 -8.95 10.06 11.33
N ALA A 14 -7.76 10.63 11.39
CA ALA A 14 -6.55 9.86 11.34
C ALA A 14 -6.49 9.01 12.61
N VAL A 15 -6.80 7.72 12.46
CA VAL A 15 -6.38 6.72 13.46
C VAL A 15 -4.86 6.64 13.35
N VAL A 16 -4.18 7.49 14.12
CA VAL A 16 -2.75 7.36 14.38
C VAL A 16 -2.60 6.13 15.28
N SER A 17 -2.39 4.97 14.67
CA SER A 17 -1.77 3.85 15.35
C SER A 17 -0.37 4.30 15.73
N THR A 18 -0.20 4.67 16.99
CA THR A 18 1.09 4.92 17.63
C THR A 18 1.89 3.61 17.66
N LEU A 19 2.51 3.24 16.53
CA LEU A 19 3.72 2.44 16.61
C LEU A 19 4.79 3.38 17.13
N GLY A 20 5.20 3.17 18.40
CA GLY A 20 6.28 3.89 19.02
C GLY A 20 7.57 3.74 18.21
N ILE A 21 7.83 4.71 17.36
CA ILE A 21 9.18 4.97 16.87
C ILE A 21 9.89 5.62 18.05
N ALA A 22 10.70 4.83 18.75
CA ALA A 22 11.70 5.37 19.66
C ALA A 22 12.55 6.33 18.84
N MET A 23 12.28 7.61 18.95
CA MET A 23 13.21 8.66 18.54
C MET A 23 14.44 8.48 19.40
N VAL A 24 15.47 7.86 18.83
CA VAL A 24 16.81 7.98 19.38
C VAL A 24 17.17 9.44 19.24
N ASN A 25 17.10 10.14 20.37
CA ASN A 25 17.48 11.54 20.49
C ASN A 25 18.98 11.63 20.29
N THR A 26 19.44 11.91 19.07
CA THR A 26 20.83 12.18 18.76
C THR A 26 21.15 13.63 19.11
N THR A 27 20.99 13.99 20.39
CA THR A 27 21.64 15.16 20.94
C THR A 27 23.06 14.78 21.35
N GLY A 28 24.03 15.26 20.60
CA GLY A 28 25.43 15.20 21.02
C GLY A 28 26.35 14.36 20.16
N ILE A 29 26.34 14.50 18.85
CA ILE A 29 27.55 14.26 18.08
C ILE A 29 28.30 15.60 18.08
N ALA A 30 29.16 15.77 19.07
CA ALA A 30 30.21 16.77 18.99
C ALA A 30 30.97 16.50 17.68
N HIS A 31 31.03 17.50 16.82
CA HIS A 31 31.95 17.50 15.69
C HIS A 31 33.35 17.44 16.28
N SER A 32 33.91 16.23 16.40
CA SER A 32 35.34 16.07 16.54
C SER A 32 35.93 16.40 15.18
N GLU A 33 36.52 17.57 15.09
CA GLU A 33 37.40 17.91 13.97
C GLU A 33 38.41 16.80 13.74
N PRO A 34 38.72 16.45 12.47
CA PRO A 34 39.77 15.51 12.19
C PRO A 34 41.08 16.08 12.78
N PRO A 35 41.92 15.22 13.39
CA PRO A 35 43.20 15.69 13.97
C PRO A 35 44.00 16.37 12.86
N SER A 36 44.26 17.66 13.07
CA SER A 36 45.16 18.47 12.24
C SER A 36 46.49 17.72 12.14
N LEU A 37 46.90 17.38 10.91
CA LEU A 37 48.27 16.92 10.68
C LEU A 37 49.21 18.06 11.06
N THR A 38 49.67 18.05 12.30
CA THR A 38 50.68 18.97 12.79
C THR A 38 51.93 18.76 11.93
N ARG A 39 52.22 19.80 11.16
CA ARG A 39 53.42 19.98 10.34
C ARG A 39 54.62 19.57 11.19
N LEU A 40 55.29 18.46 10.80
CA LEU A 40 56.61 18.13 11.39
C LEU A 40 57.53 19.33 11.12
N GLY A 41 57.91 19.97 12.19
CA GLY A 41 58.86 21.04 12.16
C GLY A 41 60.18 20.61 11.54
N THR A 42 60.73 21.43 10.67
CA THR A 42 62.06 21.32 10.14
C THR A 42 63.06 21.23 11.32
N VAL A 43 63.59 20.03 11.56
CA VAL A 43 64.70 19.86 12.48
C VAL A 43 65.93 20.42 11.82
N GLY A 44 66.45 21.48 12.43
CA GLY A 44 67.66 22.13 11.97
C GLY A 44 68.87 21.16 11.92
N ALA A 45 69.63 21.32 10.85
CA ALA A 45 70.87 20.58 10.67
C ALA A 45 71.87 21.02 11.73
N ALA A 46 72.04 20.23 12.76
CA ALA A 46 73.21 20.31 13.64
C ALA A 46 74.22 19.28 13.11
N SER A 47 75.31 19.80 12.56
CA SER A 47 76.47 18.99 12.20
C SER A 47 77.13 18.46 13.46
N ALA A 48 76.90 17.18 13.74
CA ALA A 48 77.76 16.41 14.71
C ALA A 48 78.43 15.34 13.89
N SER A 49 79.76 15.58 13.67
CA SER A 49 80.68 14.55 13.26
C SER A 49 80.88 13.62 14.44
N GLY A 50 80.20 12.49 14.44
CA GLY A 50 80.33 11.42 15.42
C GLY A 50 80.05 10.09 14.71
N GLN A 51 80.97 9.21 14.79
CA GLN A 51 81.10 7.89 14.22
C GLN A 51 79.71 7.18 14.13
N ALA A 52 79.24 6.95 12.92
CA ALA A 52 78.16 6.02 12.69
C ALA A 52 78.68 4.60 12.78
N GLU A 53 78.69 4.06 14.00
CA GLU A 53 78.74 2.60 14.15
C GLU A 53 77.41 2.03 13.63
N SER A 54 77.59 1.10 12.74
CA SER A 54 76.70 0.26 12.03
C SER A 54 75.53 -0.28 12.92
N ALA A 55 74.40 0.40 12.93
CA ALA A 55 73.13 -0.13 13.48
C ALA A 55 72.31 -0.87 12.41
N THR A 56 72.93 -1.53 11.47
CA THR A 56 72.24 -2.30 10.41
C THR A 56 72.22 -3.82 10.72
N ASP A 57 72.66 -4.25 11.87
CA ASP A 57 72.75 -5.67 12.17
C ASP A 57 71.53 -6.33 12.82
N GLY A 58 70.46 -5.52 13.11
CA GLY A 58 69.24 -6.04 13.69
C GLY A 58 68.15 -6.42 12.69
N LEU A 59 68.28 -6.05 11.40
CA LEU A 59 67.31 -6.36 10.33
C LEU A 59 67.70 -7.59 9.52
N SER A 60 68.78 -8.26 9.86
CA SER A 60 69.31 -9.42 9.13
C SER A 60 68.91 -10.75 9.77
N ASP A 61 68.15 -10.77 10.84
CA ASP A 61 67.71 -12.03 11.46
C ASP A 61 66.56 -12.61 10.59
N PRO A 62 66.81 -13.74 9.90
CA PRO A 62 65.83 -14.37 9.05
C PRO A 62 64.54 -14.77 9.82
N ALA A 63 64.66 -15.05 11.12
CA ALA A 63 63.56 -15.44 11.98
C ALA A 63 62.63 -14.23 12.24
N LEU A 64 63.19 -13.04 12.48
CA LEU A 64 62.42 -11.80 12.69
C LEU A 64 61.70 -11.34 11.41
N VAL A 65 62.37 -11.43 10.26
CA VAL A 65 61.77 -11.12 8.94
C VAL A 65 60.62 -12.08 8.65
N ALA A 66 60.80 -13.38 8.87
CA ALA A 66 59.73 -14.37 8.69
C ALA A 66 58.54 -14.15 9.64
N GLN A 67 58.78 -13.68 10.85
CA GLN A 67 57.71 -13.36 11.81
C GLN A 67 56.92 -12.13 11.39
N LEU A 68 57.58 -11.06 10.90
CA LEU A 68 56.94 -9.85 10.39
C LEU A 68 56.11 -10.15 9.13
N ASP A 69 56.56 -11.04 8.25
CA ASP A 69 55.82 -11.48 7.07
C ASP A 69 54.57 -12.29 7.45
N ASN A 70 54.67 -13.18 8.45
CA ASN A 70 53.53 -13.94 8.97
C ASN A 70 52.50 -13.03 9.64
N ASP A 71 52.92 -12.08 10.47
CA ASP A 71 52.05 -11.13 11.13
C ASP A 71 51.36 -10.23 10.10
N GLY A 72 52.07 -9.79 9.07
CA GLY A 72 51.51 -9.05 7.94
C GLY A 72 50.50 -9.86 7.13
N ALA A 73 50.77 -11.16 6.94
CA ALA A 73 49.80 -12.04 6.26
C ALA A 73 48.53 -12.28 7.11
N ALA A 74 48.71 -12.52 8.42
CA ALA A 74 47.56 -12.66 9.34
C ALA A 74 46.71 -11.40 9.41
N MET A 75 47.33 -10.23 9.41
CA MET A 75 46.62 -8.95 9.41
C MET A 75 45.83 -8.73 8.10
N ARG A 76 46.41 -9.08 6.94
CA ARG A 76 45.72 -9.02 5.64
C ARG A 76 44.51 -9.93 5.63
N LEU A 77 44.60 -11.16 6.13
CA LEU A 77 43.47 -12.10 6.22
C LEU A 77 42.34 -11.56 7.11
N ARG A 78 42.67 -10.96 8.27
CA ARG A 78 41.68 -10.34 9.15
C ARG A 78 40.94 -9.18 8.46
N VAL A 79 41.68 -8.29 7.81
CA VAL A 79 41.07 -7.17 7.06
C VAL A 79 40.18 -7.66 5.92
N GLN A 80 40.54 -8.77 5.26
CA GLN A 80 39.68 -9.36 4.21
C GLN A 80 38.42 -9.97 4.81
N ALA A 81 38.52 -10.69 5.92
CA ALA A 81 37.34 -11.22 6.62
C ALA A 81 36.39 -10.12 7.08
N ASP A 82 36.91 -9.06 7.73
CA ASP A 82 36.11 -7.92 8.17
C ASP A 82 35.42 -7.18 7.00
N ARG A 83 36.03 -7.19 5.80
CA ARG A 83 35.41 -6.63 4.60
C ARG A 83 34.27 -7.52 4.08
N ALA A 84 34.53 -8.85 4.03
CA ALA A 84 33.51 -9.81 3.59
C ALA A 84 32.29 -9.78 4.50
N ASP A 85 32.47 -9.74 5.82
CA ASP A 85 31.37 -9.64 6.79
C ASP A 85 30.56 -8.34 6.63
N ARG A 86 31.25 -7.21 6.35
CA ARG A 86 30.57 -5.94 6.07
C ARG A 86 29.81 -5.96 4.76
N ASP A 87 30.38 -6.52 3.71
CA ASP A 87 29.72 -6.62 2.40
C ASP A 87 28.49 -7.52 2.48
N GLU A 88 28.55 -8.62 3.24
CA GLU A 88 27.41 -9.48 3.50
C GLU A 88 26.32 -8.75 4.29
N ALA A 89 26.67 -8.04 5.36
CA ALA A 89 25.74 -7.25 6.16
C ALA A 89 25.05 -6.15 5.33
N LEU A 90 25.78 -5.47 4.45
CA LEU A 90 25.22 -4.48 3.53
C LEU A 90 24.29 -5.12 2.51
N ALA A 91 24.62 -6.30 2.00
CA ALA A 91 23.75 -7.04 1.09
C ALA A 91 22.43 -7.45 1.78
N GLN A 92 22.50 -7.97 3.00
CA GLN A 92 21.31 -8.32 3.78
C GLN A 92 20.45 -7.10 4.09
N LEU A 93 21.06 -5.97 4.47
CA LEU A 93 20.34 -4.72 4.71
C LEU A 93 19.63 -4.22 3.44
N SER A 94 20.29 -4.30 2.29
CA SER A 94 19.71 -3.89 1.00
C SER A 94 18.48 -4.73 0.64
N ILE A 95 18.54 -6.04 0.83
CA ILE A 95 17.42 -6.96 0.63
C ILE A 95 16.25 -6.60 1.56
N LEU A 96 16.52 -6.36 2.83
CA LEU A 96 15.50 -5.99 3.81
C LEU A 96 14.82 -4.66 3.46
N LEU A 97 15.59 -3.67 3.02
CA LEU A 97 15.04 -2.36 2.59
C LEU A 97 14.15 -2.49 1.37
N VAL A 98 14.54 -3.29 0.38
CA VAL A 98 13.71 -3.58 -0.79
C VAL A 98 12.41 -4.29 -0.41
N GLN A 99 12.48 -5.29 0.48
CA GLN A 99 11.29 -5.98 0.98
C GLN A 99 10.33 -5.04 1.71
N ARG A 100 10.86 -4.17 2.59
CA ARG A 100 10.05 -3.16 3.31
C ARG A 100 9.39 -2.19 2.35
N ARG A 101 10.13 -1.71 1.36
CA ARG A 101 9.59 -0.81 0.32
C ARG A 101 8.46 -1.49 -0.44
N ASN A 102 8.67 -2.71 -0.93
CA ASN A 102 7.66 -3.46 -1.68
C ASN A 102 6.41 -3.74 -0.83
N ALA A 103 6.57 -4.05 0.46
CA ALA A 103 5.46 -4.22 1.38
C ALA A 103 4.68 -2.91 1.58
N ALA A 104 5.35 -1.78 1.77
CA ALA A 104 4.72 -0.47 1.90
C ALA A 104 3.96 -0.06 0.62
N GLU A 105 4.55 -0.29 -0.56
CA GLU A 105 3.89 -0.03 -1.84
C GLU A 105 2.65 -0.90 -2.05
N ARG A 106 2.68 -2.18 -1.65
CA ARG A 106 1.50 -3.07 -1.67
C ARG A 106 0.41 -2.53 -0.75
N THR A 107 0.75 -2.23 0.50
CA THR A 107 -0.21 -1.68 1.46
C THR A 107 -0.84 -0.37 0.95
N ALA A 108 -0.06 0.52 0.36
CA ALA A 108 -0.56 1.77 -0.22
C ALA A 108 -1.52 1.53 -1.39
N ARG A 109 -1.22 0.57 -2.27
CA ARG A 109 -2.10 0.17 -3.38
C ARG A 109 -3.40 -0.46 -2.86
N ASP A 110 -3.29 -1.38 -1.90
CA ASP A 110 -4.47 -2.03 -1.29
C ASP A 110 -5.39 -1.00 -0.63
N GLN A 111 -4.82 0.04 0.00
CA GLN A 111 -5.58 1.15 0.58
C GLN A 111 -6.24 2.02 -0.50
N ASP A 112 -5.53 2.35 -1.58
CA ASP A 112 -6.08 3.11 -2.70
C ASP A 112 -7.21 2.35 -3.39
N ASP A 113 -7.01 1.05 -3.66
CA ASP A 113 -8.04 0.18 -4.24
C ASP A 113 -9.25 0.01 -3.32
N ALA A 114 -9.06 0.01 -2.00
CA ALA A 114 -10.15 -0.05 -1.03
C ALA A 114 -11.02 1.21 -1.04
N LEU A 115 -10.46 2.37 -1.39
CA LEU A 115 -11.16 3.65 -1.46
C LEU A 115 -11.81 3.92 -2.83
N ARG A 116 -11.49 3.14 -3.84
CA ARG A 116 -12.01 3.31 -5.20
C ARG A 116 -13.40 2.72 -5.34
N TRP A 117 -14.24 3.41 -6.09
CA TRP A 117 -15.47 2.85 -6.66
C TRP A 117 -15.15 2.22 -8.02
N VAL A 118 -15.86 1.14 -8.36
CA VAL A 118 -15.72 0.46 -9.66
C VAL A 118 -17.07 0.20 -10.29
N ARG A 119 -17.09 -0.06 -11.58
CA ARG A 119 -18.31 -0.53 -12.25
C ARG A 119 -18.76 -1.86 -11.63
N PRO A 120 -20.03 -1.98 -11.18
CA PRO A 120 -20.56 -3.25 -10.69
C PRO A 120 -20.63 -4.33 -11.77
N ILE A 121 -20.73 -3.92 -13.04
CA ILE A 121 -20.74 -4.80 -14.20
C ILE A 121 -20.22 -4.04 -15.43
N GLU A 122 -19.51 -4.71 -16.32
CA GLU A 122 -19.16 -4.19 -17.65
C GLU A 122 -20.35 -4.39 -18.59
N ALA A 123 -21.17 -3.37 -18.71
CA ALA A 123 -22.45 -3.43 -19.40
C ALA A 123 -22.82 -2.07 -20.03
N ARG A 124 -23.80 -2.10 -20.95
CA ARG A 124 -24.39 -0.86 -21.46
C ARG A 124 -25.53 -0.39 -20.55
N LEU A 125 -25.69 0.91 -20.39
CA LEU A 125 -26.84 1.49 -19.73
C LEU A 125 -28.11 1.26 -20.58
N THR A 126 -29.12 0.63 -20.00
CA THR A 126 -30.41 0.36 -20.67
C THR A 126 -31.55 1.20 -20.11
N GLN A 127 -31.53 1.54 -18.81
CA GLN A 127 -32.51 2.44 -18.20
C GLN A 127 -31.84 3.37 -17.17
N ARG A 128 -32.26 4.63 -17.16
CA ARG A 128 -31.77 5.66 -16.23
C ARG A 128 -32.65 5.74 -14.98
N PHE A 129 -32.08 6.33 -13.93
CA PHE A 129 -32.76 6.67 -12.68
C PHE A 129 -33.89 7.67 -12.94
N GLY A 130 -35.03 7.54 -12.24
CA GLY A 130 -36.17 8.41 -12.33
C GLY A 130 -37.03 8.13 -13.59
N GLY A 131 -37.20 9.14 -14.43
CA GLY A 131 -38.07 9.05 -15.59
C GLY A 131 -39.56 9.00 -15.22
N ALA A 132 -40.41 8.75 -16.23
CA ALA A 132 -41.87 8.75 -16.06
C ALA A 132 -42.37 7.64 -15.10
N ASN A 133 -41.62 6.56 -14.98
CA ASN A 133 -41.97 5.39 -14.15
C ASN A 133 -41.40 5.45 -12.73
N GLY A 134 -40.68 6.53 -12.37
CA GLY A 134 -40.04 6.63 -11.04
C GLY A 134 -39.01 5.55 -10.78
N HIS A 135 -38.22 5.13 -11.80
CA HIS A 135 -37.22 4.04 -11.69
C HIS A 135 -36.23 4.30 -10.56
N PRO A 136 -36.10 3.39 -9.57
CA PRO A 136 -35.38 3.67 -8.34
C PRO A 136 -33.84 3.50 -8.45
N GLY A 137 -33.34 3.13 -9.61
CA GLY A 137 -31.93 2.88 -9.88
C GLY A 137 -31.57 3.10 -11.34
N ILE A 138 -30.56 2.35 -11.81
CA ILE A 138 -30.21 2.22 -13.22
C ILE A 138 -30.23 0.76 -13.62
N ASP A 139 -30.50 0.49 -14.89
CA ASP A 139 -30.41 -0.85 -15.44
C ASP A 139 -29.22 -0.96 -16.40
N LEU A 140 -28.45 -1.99 -16.21
CA LEU A 140 -27.19 -2.29 -16.89
C LEU A 140 -27.28 -3.63 -17.58
N GLY A 141 -27.45 -3.64 -18.91
CA GLY A 141 -27.71 -4.86 -19.68
C GLY A 141 -26.43 -5.49 -20.21
N ALA A 142 -26.20 -6.74 -19.84
CA ALA A 142 -25.14 -7.61 -20.36
C ALA A 142 -25.69 -9.03 -20.62
N ALA A 143 -24.81 -9.97 -20.94
CA ALA A 143 -25.24 -11.36 -21.16
C ALA A 143 -25.59 -12.05 -19.83
N LEU A 144 -26.59 -12.93 -19.85
CA LEU A 144 -26.92 -13.78 -18.70
C LEU A 144 -25.67 -14.47 -18.16
N GLY A 145 -25.44 -14.43 -16.85
CA GLY A 145 -24.29 -15.03 -16.20
C GLY A 145 -23.02 -14.17 -16.20
N THR A 146 -23.10 -12.93 -16.73
CA THR A 146 -21.99 -11.98 -16.60
C THR A 146 -21.72 -11.71 -15.11
N ARG A 147 -20.42 -11.60 -14.75
CA ARG A 147 -19.97 -11.36 -13.39
C ARG A 147 -20.47 -10.02 -12.86
N ILE A 148 -21.07 -10.02 -11.67
CA ILE A 148 -21.43 -8.82 -10.91
C ILE A 148 -20.44 -8.67 -9.75
N ALA A 149 -19.90 -7.47 -9.59
CA ALA A 149 -18.92 -7.12 -8.57
C ALA A 149 -19.47 -6.10 -7.58
N ALA A 150 -18.95 -6.12 -6.35
CA ALA A 150 -19.17 -5.06 -5.38
C ALA A 150 -18.60 -3.74 -5.91
N ALA A 151 -19.42 -2.71 -6.07
CA ALA A 151 -18.99 -1.40 -6.58
C ALA A 151 -17.98 -0.71 -5.65
N HIS A 152 -18.00 -1.06 -4.36
CA HIS A 152 -17.06 -0.62 -3.34
C HIS A 152 -17.00 -1.67 -2.23
N GLY A 153 -15.92 -1.68 -1.43
CA GLY A 153 -15.78 -2.52 -0.26
C GLY A 153 -16.86 -2.23 0.80
N GLY A 154 -17.30 -3.27 1.52
CA GLY A 154 -18.34 -3.10 2.53
C GLY A 154 -18.78 -4.42 3.14
N THR A 155 -19.90 -4.37 3.89
CA THR A 155 -20.50 -5.54 4.53
C THR A 155 -21.84 -5.87 3.87
N ILE A 156 -22.05 -7.14 3.53
CA ILE A 156 -23.32 -7.64 3.01
C ILE A 156 -24.39 -7.55 4.11
N ILE A 157 -25.41 -6.73 3.89
CA ILE A 157 -26.54 -6.56 4.82
C ILE A 157 -27.78 -7.31 4.39
N TYR A 158 -27.88 -7.69 3.11
CA TYR A 158 -28.94 -8.52 2.56
C TYR A 158 -28.40 -9.41 1.45
N ALA A 159 -28.82 -10.66 1.39
CA ALA A 159 -28.51 -11.60 0.32
C ALA A 159 -29.61 -12.66 0.27
N GLY A 160 -30.53 -12.57 -0.68
CA GLY A 160 -31.69 -13.45 -0.78
C GLY A 160 -32.72 -13.00 -1.82
N TRP A 161 -33.90 -13.59 -1.76
CA TRP A 161 -35.02 -13.24 -2.65
C TRP A 161 -35.79 -12.05 -2.09
N GLU A 162 -35.99 -11.01 -2.90
CA GLU A 162 -36.77 -9.82 -2.57
C GLU A 162 -37.84 -9.59 -3.64
N SER A 163 -39.07 -9.27 -3.18
CA SER A 163 -40.19 -9.06 -4.12
C SER A 163 -39.91 -7.92 -5.09
N GLY A 164 -40.14 -8.16 -6.37
CA GLY A 164 -39.80 -7.23 -7.44
C GLY A 164 -38.35 -7.36 -7.90
N TYR A 165 -37.36 -7.40 -6.99
CA TYR A 165 -35.93 -7.46 -7.31
C TYR A 165 -35.41 -8.87 -7.65
N GLY A 166 -36.16 -9.95 -7.30
CA GLY A 166 -35.69 -11.32 -7.48
C GLY A 166 -34.55 -11.66 -6.51
N ASN A 167 -33.52 -12.34 -6.99
CA ASN A 167 -32.29 -12.51 -6.20
C ASN A 167 -31.60 -11.17 -6.05
N PHE A 168 -31.40 -10.78 -4.80
CA PHE A 168 -31.05 -9.43 -4.42
C PHE A 168 -29.91 -9.40 -3.40
N VAL A 169 -28.97 -8.49 -3.58
CA VAL A 169 -27.87 -8.25 -2.64
C VAL A 169 -27.84 -6.77 -2.28
N GLN A 170 -27.57 -6.49 -1.00
CA GLN A 170 -27.29 -5.13 -0.52
C GLN A 170 -25.97 -5.11 0.22
N ILE A 171 -25.15 -4.10 -0.07
CA ILE A 171 -23.86 -3.86 0.58
C ILE A 171 -23.92 -2.53 1.31
N MET A 172 -23.64 -2.56 2.61
CA MET A 172 -23.42 -1.37 3.42
C MET A 172 -21.95 -0.96 3.32
N HIS A 173 -21.73 0.26 2.89
CA HIS A 173 -20.42 0.91 2.82
C HIS A 173 -20.24 1.90 3.99
N GLU A 174 -19.12 2.58 4.02
CA GLU A 174 -18.91 3.70 4.94
C GLU A 174 -19.96 4.79 4.76
N ASN A 175 -20.10 5.64 5.78
CA ASN A 175 -21.06 6.77 5.79
C ASN A 175 -22.52 6.37 5.55
N LYS A 176 -22.90 5.11 5.87
CA LYS A 176 -24.25 4.57 5.67
C LYS A 176 -24.73 4.62 4.22
N ILE A 177 -23.82 4.52 3.27
CA ILE A 177 -24.17 4.35 1.87
C ILE A 177 -24.48 2.88 1.63
N VAL A 178 -25.53 2.59 0.88
CA VAL A 178 -25.90 1.23 0.49
C VAL A 178 -25.97 1.13 -1.02
N THR A 179 -25.32 0.11 -1.58
CA THR A 179 -25.54 -0.28 -2.98
C THR A 179 -26.40 -1.53 -3.04
N CYS A 180 -27.27 -1.58 -4.02
CA CYS A 180 -28.23 -2.66 -4.22
C CYS A 180 -28.06 -3.27 -5.60
N TYR A 181 -28.20 -4.59 -5.67
CA TYR A 181 -27.98 -5.40 -6.88
C TYR A 181 -29.14 -6.35 -7.06
N GLY A 182 -29.98 -6.10 -8.07
CA GLY A 182 -31.21 -6.86 -8.35
C GLY A 182 -31.11 -7.73 -9.58
N HIS A 183 -32.08 -8.65 -9.71
CA HIS A 183 -32.31 -9.57 -10.82
C HIS A 183 -31.22 -10.63 -11.06
N LEU A 184 -30.38 -10.90 -10.02
CA LEU A 184 -29.27 -11.85 -10.14
C LEU A 184 -29.77 -13.25 -10.48
N SER A 185 -29.02 -13.99 -11.32
CA SER A 185 -29.25 -15.41 -11.53
C SER A 185 -28.69 -16.26 -10.38
N ARG A 186 -27.61 -15.77 -9.73
CA ARG A 186 -26.95 -16.45 -8.61
C ARG A 186 -26.36 -15.42 -7.63
N ILE A 187 -26.48 -15.71 -6.35
CA ILE A 187 -25.83 -14.98 -5.26
C ILE A 187 -24.62 -15.79 -4.81
N ASP A 188 -23.43 -15.14 -4.73
CA ASP A 188 -22.16 -15.78 -4.35
C ASP A 188 -21.68 -15.36 -2.94
N VAL A 189 -22.50 -14.60 -2.21
CA VAL A 189 -22.17 -14.01 -0.89
C VAL A 189 -23.28 -14.28 0.13
N ARG A 190 -22.99 -14.05 1.41
CA ARG A 190 -23.95 -14.20 2.53
C ARG A 190 -23.96 -12.97 3.42
N VAL A 191 -25.07 -12.77 4.11
CA VAL A 191 -25.22 -11.68 5.11
C VAL A 191 -24.10 -11.74 6.16
N GLY A 192 -23.54 -10.60 6.51
CA GLY A 192 -22.42 -10.43 7.43
C GLY A 192 -21.04 -10.63 6.80
N GLN A 193 -20.95 -11.05 5.54
CA GLN A 193 -19.68 -11.16 4.83
C GLN A 193 -19.14 -9.77 4.50
N VAL A 194 -17.84 -9.54 4.78
CA VAL A 194 -17.09 -8.38 4.29
C VAL A 194 -16.60 -8.70 2.89
N VAL A 195 -16.80 -7.77 1.97
CA VAL A 195 -16.36 -7.85 0.57
C VAL A 195 -15.44 -6.69 0.22
N ALA A 196 -14.45 -6.96 -0.61
CA ALA A 196 -13.56 -5.94 -1.15
C ALA A 196 -14.19 -5.28 -2.39
N THR A 197 -13.74 -4.08 -2.74
CA THR A 197 -14.05 -3.42 -4.01
C THR A 197 -13.73 -4.36 -5.18
N GLY A 198 -14.64 -4.49 -6.12
CA GLY A 198 -14.46 -5.38 -7.27
C GLY A 198 -14.61 -6.88 -6.97
N GLN A 199 -14.87 -7.30 -5.73
CA GLN A 199 -15.12 -8.71 -5.43
C GLN A 199 -16.41 -9.18 -6.09
N GLN A 200 -16.39 -10.38 -6.70
CA GLN A 200 -17.62 -10.99 -7.25
C GLN A 200 -18.63 -11.26 -6.13
N ILE A 201 -19.89 -10.85 -6.35
CA ILE A 201 -20.99 -11.04 -5.42
C ILE A 201 -22.14 -11.85 -5.99
N GLY A 202 -22.14 -12.07 -7.31
CA GLY A 202 -23.15 -12.83 -8.01
C GLY A 202 -22.97 -12.79 -9.52
N LEU A 203 -23.98 -13.28 -10.22
CA LEU A 203 -24.05 -13.29 -11.67
C LEU A 203 -25.33 -12.60 -12.15
N GLU A 204 -25.23 -11.91 -13.29
CA GLU A 204 -26.35 -11.27 -13.97
C GLU A 204 -27.43 -12.28 -14.31
N GLY A 205 -28.66 -11.83 -14.17
CA GLY A 205 -29.84 -12.64 -14.39
C GLY A 205 -31.04 -11.88 -14.92
N SER A 206 -32.20 -12.47 -14.72
CA SER A 206 -33.52 -11.91 -15.06
C SER A 206 -34.56 -12.43 -14.08
N THR A 207 -34.18 -12.55 -12.77
CA THR A 207 -35.08 -13.03 -11.73
C THR A 207 -35.97 -11.90 -11.20
N GLY A 208 -37.12 -12.22 -10.59
CA GLY A 208 -38.07 -11.23 -10.13
C GLY A 208 -38.85 -10.57 -11.25
N TYR A 209 -39.14 -9.27 -11.10
CA TYR A 209 -39.86 -8.51 -12.13
C TYR A 209 -38.86 -7.93 -13.15
N SER A 210 -38.57 -8.69 -14.19
CA SER A 210 -37.59 -8.35 -15.23
C SER A 210 -38.05 -8.78 -16.60
N THR A 211 -37.79 -7.96 -17.63
CA THR A 211 -38.13 -8.24 -19.02
C THR A 211 -36.99 -8.90 -19.81
N GLY A 212 -35.82 -9.09 -19.22
CA GLY A 212 -34.65 -9.70 -19.84
C GLY A 212 -33.39 -9.51 -18.99
N PRO A 213 -32.26 -10.13 -19.35
CA PRO A 213 -31.03 -10.05 -18.55
C PRO A 213 -30.53 -8.61 -18.38
N HIS A 214 -30.46 -8.14 -17.14
CA HIS A 214 -29.85 -6.88 -16.74
C HIS A 214 -29.60 -6.86 -15.23
N LEU A 215 -28.60 -6.10 -14.81
CA LEU A 215 -28.40 -5.71 -13.41
C LEU A 215 -29.21 -4.46 -13.13
N HIS A 216 -30.16 -4.54 -12.19
CA HIS A 216 -30.74 -3.37 -11.55
C HIS A 216 -29.82 -2.90 -10.42
N PHE A 217 -29.31 -1.66 -10.51
CA PHE A 217 -28.36 -1.09 -9.57
C PHE A 217 -28.88 0.20 -8.93
N GLU A 218 -28.86 0.23 -7.58
CA GLU A 218 -29.27 1.41 -6.81
C GLU A 218 -28.13 1.91 -5.90
N VAL A 219 -28.15 3.20 -5.60
CA VAL A 219 -27.39 3.82 -4.52
C VAL A 219 -28.36 4.48 -3.55
N ARG A 220 -28.23 4.15 -2.26
CA ARG A 220 -29.06 4.68 -1.18
C ARG A 220 -28.19 5.40 -0.15
N LEU A 221 -28.65 6.55 0.31
CA LEU A 221 -28.00 7.32 1.39
C LEU A 221 -28.74 7.09 2.70
N ASN A 222 -28.00 7.09 3.82
CA ASN A 222 -28.52 6.94 5.18
C ASN A 222 -29.09 5.56 5.54
N GLY A 223 -28.52 4.51 4.94
CA GLY A 223 -28.81 3.13 5.31
C GLY A 223 -29.71 2.36 4.35
N GLN A 224 -30.13 1.17 4.79
CA GLN A 224 -30.81 0.17 3.97
C GLN A 224 -32.09 0.71 3.29
N ASP A 225 -32.90 1.42 4.03
CA ASP A 225 -34.16 2.02 3.55
C ASP A 225 -34.04 3.51 3.24
N GLY A 226 -32.80 3.95 3.03
CA GLY A 226 -32.48 5.35 2.83
C GLY A 226 -32.89 5.91 1.48
N MET A 227 -32.61 7.19 1.29
CA MET A 227 -32.99 7.93 0.07
C MET A 227 -32.22 7.38 -1.13
N LYS A 228 -32.95 6.99 -2.16
CA LYS A 228 -32.38 6.57 -3.46
C LYS A 228 -31.96 7.81 -4.25
N ILE A 229 -30.78 7.74 -4.83
CA ILE A 229 -30.19 8.81 -5.64
C ILE A 229 -29.82 8.29 -7.01
N ASP A 230 -29.55 9.18 -7.96
CA ASP A 230 -29.08 8.79 -9.30
C ASP A 230 -27.71 8.11 -9.23
N PRO A 231 -27.63 6.79 -9.51
CA PRO A 231 -26.37 6.06 -9.44
C PRO A 231 -25.33 6.55 -10.45
N LEU A 232 -25.75 7.06 -11.62
CA LEU A 232 -24.80 7.58 -12.63
C LEU A 232 -24.08 8.83 -12.13
N ALA A 233 -24.83 9.77 -11.54
CA ALA A 233 -24.25 10.98 -10.97
C ALA A 233 -23.30 10.62 -9.81
N TRP A 234 -23.73 9.72 -8.93
CA TRP A 234 -22.92 9.24 -7.82
C TRP A 234 -21.61 8.59 -8.29
N LEU A 235 -21.70 7.63 -9.21
CA LEU A 235 -20.54 6.92 -9.75
C LEU A 235 -19.59 7.86 -10.47
N ALA A 236 -20.10 8.83 -11.24
CA ALA A 236 -19.27 9.83 -11.92
C ALA A 236 -18.49 10.73 -10.95
N GLU A 237 -19.11 11.14 -9.83
CA GLU A 237 -18.42 11.87 -8.74
C GLU A 237 -17.28 11.06 -8.11
N HIS A 238 -17.35 9.72 -8.20
CA HIS A 238 -16.33 8.78 -7.70
C HIS A 238 -15.42 8.22 -8.81
N GLY A 239 -15.42 8.87 -9.98
CA GLY A 239 -14.51 8.53 -11.09
C GLY A 239 -14.93 7.33 -11.95
N VAL A 240 -16.19 6.85 -11.81
CA VAL A 240 -16.75 5.74 -12.59
C VAL A 240 -17.78 6.26 -13.58
N THR A 241 -17.62 5.95 -14.88
CA THR A 241 -18.54 6.39 -15.95
C THR A 241 -19.07 5.20 -16.74
N TYR A 242 -20.31 5.32 -17.28
CA TYR A 242 -20.99 4.38 -18.18
C TYR A 242 -21.28 5.05 -19.51
#